data_20b6f01ea934692c3228b6b5e5d219e1
#
_entry.id   20b6f01ea934692c3228b6b5e5d219e1
#
_cell.length_a   1.000
_cell.length_b   1.000
_cell.length_c   1.000
_cell.angle_alpha   90.00
_cell.angle_beta   90.00
_cell.angle_gamma   90.00
#
_symmetry.space_group_name_H-M   'P 1'
#
loop_
_entity.id
_entity.type
_entity.pdbx_description
1 polymer ?
#
loop_
_entity_poly.entity_id
_entity_poly.type
_entity_poly.pdbx_seq_one_letter_code
_entity_poly.pdbx_strand_id
1 'polypeptide(L)'
;MKMKISFLIIILFLITSCSKNDLVKKSVIKEKSMELQVKEAYEEGVKALEEGDVLFAAIKFNEAETLYPQSEWAPKSALMAAYSYYTQDYYADAIAELQRFIKIYPKHKNLNYAYYLMAVSYYQQIVDEKKDLQSIKKAKQTFSIIVRNFPNSDYALDSKYKLNLINDILASKEMYIGRYYFEKKKWIPAINRFRTVVDEYETTIYTEEALHRLVEVYYTLGLVEEAKKYAKLLGYNYQSSRWYEQSYSVFNEKYKKIKKNDLSDKKRSRKILKKFKSLFDWDAKKRNSKTI
;
A
#
# COMPACT_ATOMS: atom_id res chain seq x y z
N MET A 1 -88.61 47.35 -26.18
CA MET A 1 -87.55 48.12 -25.50
C MET A 1 -87.08 47.46 -24.16
N LYS A 2 -88.01 46.89 -23.40
CA LYS A 2 -87.71 46.26 -22.08
C LYS A 2 -86.81 44.98 -22.17
N MET A 3 -86.90 44.20 -23.25
CA MET A 3 -86.13 42.96 -23.41
C MET A 3 -84.66 43.22 -23.74
N LYS A 4 -84.29 44.27 -24.43
CA LYS A 4 -82.91 44.66 -24.74
C LYS A 4 -82.16 45.18 -23.50
N ILE A 5 -82.87 45.86 -22.59
CA ILE A 5 -82.30 46.38 -21.33
C ILE A 5 -82.00 45.21 -20.33
N SER A 6 -82.87 44.19 -20.28
CA SER A 6 -82.69 43.00 -19.46
C SER A 6 -81.45 42.20 -19.90
N PHE A 7 -81.20 42.08 -21.19
CA PHE A 7 -80.05 41.40 -21.75
C PHE A 7 -78.71 42.15 -21.47
N LEU A 8 -78.79 43.46 -21.47
CA LEU A 8 -77.63 44.36 -21.19
C LEU A 8 -77.24 44.26 -19.68
N ILE A 9 -78.23 44.16 -18.80
CA ILE A 9 -78.00 44.01 -17.35
C ILE A 9 -77.38 42.59 -17.00
N ILE A 10 -77.79 41.52 -17.72
CA ILE A 10 -77.21 40.20 -17.58
C ILE A 10 -75.77 40.17 -18.06
N ILE A 11 -75.42 40.84 -19.15
CA ILE A 11 -74.07 41.00 -19.66
C ILE A 11 -73.18 41.78 -18.66
N LEU A 12 -73.72 42.82 -18.02
CA LEU A 12 -73.00 43.64 -17.06
C LEU A 12 -72.69 42.85 -15.77
N PHE A 13 -73.53 41.84 -15.36
CA PHE A 13 -73.29 41.00 -14.20
C PHE A 13 -72.27 39.91 -14.48
N LEU A 14 -72.01 39.56 -15.75
CA LEU A 14 -71.02 38.58 -16.11
C LEU A 14 -69.59 39.12 -16.11
N ILE A 15 -69.39 40.43 -16.09
CA ILE A 15 -68.08 41.07 -16.10
C ILE A 15 -67.54 41.33 -14.69
N THR A 16 -68.35 41.20 -13.64
CA THR A 16 -67.91 41.46 -12.27
C THR A 16 -67.47 40.20 -11.53
N SER A 17 -67.40 39.03 -12.21
CA SER A 17 -67.03 37.79 -11.63
C SER A 17 -65.62 37.33 -12.09
N CYS A 18 -64.59 38.09 -11.76
CA CYS A 18 -63.22 37.54 -11.59
C CYS A 18 -62.26 38.72 -11.21
N SER A 19 -62.26 39.05 -9.97
CA SER A 19 -61.11 39.65 -9.33
C SER A 19 -61.07 39.26 -7.86
N LYS A 20 -60.95 37.95 -7.64
CA LYS A 20 -60.20 37.51 -6.47
C LYS A 20 -58.73 37.63 -6.82
N ASN A 21 -58.14 38.75 -6.51
CA ASN A 21 -56.71 38.82 -6.27
C ASN A 21 -56.45 37.96 -5.03
N ASP A 22 -56.37 36.65 -5.22
CA ASP A 22 -55.58 35.82 -4.34
C ASP A 22 -54.18 36.34 -4.48
N LEU A 23 -53.80 37.18 -3.52
CA LEU A 23 -52.40 37.39 -3.22
C LEU A 23 -51.79 36.01 -3.00
N VAL A 24 -51.40 35.39 -4.10
CA VAL A 24 -50.42 34.29 -4.06
C VAL A 24 -49.26 34.90 -3.26
N LYS A 25 -49.24 34.65 -1.97
CA LYS A 25 -48.00 34.78 -1.20
C LYS A 25 -47.00 33.99 -1.99
N LYS A 26 -46.23 34.63 -2.88
CA LYS A 26 -44.98 34.09 -3.37
C LYS A 26 -44.20 33.82 -2.09
N SER A 27 -44.21 32.60 -1.65
CA SER A 27 -43.19 32.14 -0.74
C SER A 27 -41.89 32.40 -1.49
N VAL A 28 -41.24 33.47 -1.17
CA VAL A 28 -39.87 33.73 -1.60
C VAL A 28 -39.07 32.70 -0.85
N ILE A 29 -39.07 31.48 -1.36
CA ILE A 29 -38.01 30.53 -1.03
C ILE A 29 -36.78 31.24 -1.60
N LYS A 30 -36.07 31.96 -0.75
CA LYS A 30 -34.73 32.44 -1.08
C LYS A 30 -33.92 31.16 -1.32
N GLU A 31 -33.72 30.81 -2.59
CA GLU A 31 -32.76 29.77 -2.89
C GLU A 31 -31.45 30.17 -2.24
N LYS A 32 -30.92 29.27 -1.41
CA LYS A 32 -29.61 29.44 -0.80
C LYS A 32 -28.59 29.65 -1.92
N SER A 33 -27.62 30.51 -1.71
CA SER A 33 -26.56 30.67 -2.71
C SER A 33 -25.86 29.32 -2.91
N MET A 34 -25.39 29.01 -4.12
CA MET A 34 -24.67 27.77 -4.41
C MET A 34 -23.50 27.55 -3.45
N GLU A 35 -22.76 28.58 -3.09
CA GLU A 35 -21.66 28.50 -2.12
C GLU A 35 -22.12 28.04 -0.74
N LEU A 36 -23.30 28.51 -0.30
CA LEU A 36 -23.84 28.06 0.99
C LEU A 36 -24.30 26.61 0.93
N GLN A 37 -24.91 26.16 -0.18
CA GLN A 37 -25.32 24.77 -0.36
C GLN A 37 -24.12 23.83 -0.37
N VAL A 38 -23.05 24.19 -1.09
CA VAL A 38 -21.78 23.42 -1.10
C VAL A 38 -21.17 23.32 0.27
N LYS A 39 -21.13 24.43 1.03
CA LYS A 39 -20.60 24.45 2.38
C LYS A 39 -21.42 23.55 3.31
N GLU A 40 -22.75 23.64 3.25
CA GLU A 40 -23.65 22.79 4.04
C GLU A 40 -23.43 21.30 3.74
N ALA A 41 -23.41 20.92 2.45
CA ALA A 41 -23.13 19.53 2.05
C ALA A 41 -21.76 19.05 2.52
N TYR A 42 -20.74 19.90 2.44
CA TYR A 42 -19.41 19.57 2.96
C TYR A 42 -19.41 19.37 4.47
N GLU A 43 -20.07 20.28 5.24
CA GLU A 43 -20.17 20.19 6.71
C GLU A 43 -20.99 18.95 7.14
N GLU A 44 -22.05 18.60 6.41
CA GLU A 44 -22.78 17.34 6.62
C GLU A 44 -21.88 16.11 6.39
N GLY A 45 -21.06 16.16 5.35
CA GLY A 45 -20.07 15.11 5.09
C GLY A 45 -19.03 14.96 6.21
N VAL A 46 -18.53 16.08 6.74
CA VAL A 46 -17.59 16.06 7.88
C VAL A 46 -18.26 15.46 9.12
N LYS A 47 -19.47 15.90 9.43
CA LYS A 47 -20.22 15.37 10.57
C LYS A 47 -20.47 13.87 10.46
N ALA A 48 -20.91 13.40 9.27
CA ALA A 48 -21.14 11.99 9.01
C ALA A 48 -19.84 11.17 9.18
N LEU A 49 -18.70 11.71 8.74
CA LEU A 49 -17.40 11.07 8.90
C LEU A 49 -17.00 10.95 10.37
N GLU A 50 -17.25 11.99 11.19
CA GLU A 50 -17.01 11.99 12.64
C GLU A 50 -17.93 10.99 13.37
N GLU A 51 -19.15 10.81 12.88
CA GLU A 51 -20.11 9.84 13.41
C GLU A 51 -19.82 8.39 12.94
N GLY A 52 -18.87 8.21 12.00
CA GLY A 52 -18.46 6.92 11.45
C GLY A 52 -19.34 6.42 10.29
N ASP A 53 -20.28 7.23 9.80
CA ASP A 53 -21.05 6.92 8.59
C ASP A 53 -20.29 7.39 7.34
N VAL A 54 -19.27 6.60 6.97
CA VAL A 54 -18.36 6.96 5.87
C VAL A 54 -19.02 6.92 4.50
N LEU A 55 -20.04 6.07 4.30
CA LEU A 55 -20.75 6.00 3.03
C LEU A 55 -21.60 7.25 2.83
N PHE A 56 -22.34 7.67 3.84
CA PHE A 56 -23.08 8.91 3.79
C PHE A 56 -22.14 10.13 3.69
N ALA A 57 -21.02 10.13 4.40
CA ALA A 57 -20.00 11.17 4.27
C ALA A 57 -19.49 11.29 2.84
N ALA A 58 -19.14 10.18 2.18
CA ALA A 58 -18.69 10.18 0.79
C ALA A 58 -19.76 10.71 -0.17
N ILE A 59 -21.04 10.33 0.04
CA ILE A 59 -22.17 10.87 -0.75
C ILE A 59 -22.25 12.38 -0.60
N LYS A 60 -22.18 12.91 0.62
CA LYS A 60 -22.26 14.35 0.90
C LYS A 60 -21.07 15.13 0.34
N PHE A 61 -19.88 14.58 0.40
CA PHE A 61 -18.73 15.20 -0.25
C PHE A 61 -18.86 15.19 -1.78
N ASN A 62 -19.35 14.10 -2.39
CA ASN A 62 -19.60 14.07 -3.83
C ASN A 62 -20.74 15.00 -4.25
N GLU A 63 -21.76 15.19 -3.42
CA GLU A 63 -22.80 16.20 -3.59
C GLU A 63 -22.19 17.62 -3.62
N ALA A 64 -21.35 17.95 -2.64
CA ALA A 64 -20.67 19.24 -2.54
C ALA A 64 -19.78 19.52 -3.78
N GLU A 65 -19.06 18.52 -4.30
CA GLU A 65 -18.28 18.65 -5.55
C GLU A 65 -19.18 18.94 -6.74
N THR A 66 -20.32 18.25 -6.84
CA THR A 66 -21.23 18.31 -7.99
C THR A 66 -22.04 19.60 -8.02
N LEU A 67 -22.40 20.15 -6.86
CA LEU A 67 -23.18 21.40 -6.75
C LEU A 67 -22.44 22.61 -7.36
N TYR A 68 -21.13 22.70 -7.17
CA TYR A 68 -20.34 23.79 -7.71
C TYR A 68 -18.93 23.35 -8.10
N PRO A 69 -18.77 22.66 -9.26
CA PRO A 69 -17.51 22.04 -9.67
C PRO A 69 -16.33 23.01 -9.86
N GLN A 70 -16.62 24.30 -10.08
CA GLN A 70 -15.59 25.34 -10.28
C GLN A 70 -15.16 26.02 -8.96
N SER A 71 -15.78 25.67 -7.84
CA SER A 71 -15.45 26.23 -6.54
C SER A 71 -14.15 25.65 -5.97
N GLU A 72 -13.54 26.35 -5.03
CA GLU A 72 -12.40 25.82 -4.26
C GLU A 72 -12.79 24.61 -3.39
N TRP A 73 -14.08 24.43 -3.13
CA TRP A 73 -14.63 23.31 -2.36
C TRP A 73 -14.65 22.00 -3.17
N ALA A 74 -14.83 22.06 -4.48
CA ALA A 74 -14.98 20.87 -5.30
C ALA A 74 -13.79 19.92 -5.20
N PRO A 75 -12.53 20.32 -5.44
CA PRO A 75 -11.40 19.42 -5.28
C PRO A 75 -11.18 18.99 -3.83
N LYS A 76 -11.52 19.82 -2.86
CA LYS A 76 -11.43 19.47 -1.44
C LYS A 76 -12.44 18.38 -1.08
N SER A 77 -13.67 18.52 -1.56
CA SER A 77 -14.75 17.54 -1.34
C SER A 77 -14.45 16.20 -2.02
N ALA A 78 -13.99 16.20 -3.28
CA ALA A 78 -13.58 14.98 -3.96
C ALA A 78 -12.49 14.21 -3.19
N LEU A 79 -11.51 14.94 -2.62
CA LEU A 79 -10.46 14.32 -1.83
C LEU A 79 -10.97 13.78 -0.49
N MET A 80 -11.94 14.47 0.14
CA MET A 80 -12.58 14.02 1.37
C MET A 80 -13.48 12.80 1.14
N ALA A 81 -14.16 12.70 0.00
CA ALA A 81 -14.91 11.50 -0.38
C ALA A 81 -13.98 10.26 -0.45
N ALA A 82 -12.84 10.40 -1.12
CA ALA A 82 -11.83 9.34 -1.19
C ALA A 82 -11.27 8.98 0.19
N TYR A 83 -11.01 9.98 1.03
CA TYR A 83 -10.54 9.78 2.39
C TYR A 83 -11.58 9.04 3.25
N SER A 84 -12.86 9.37 3.10
CA SER A 84 -13.94 8.68 3.82
C SER A 84 -13.94 7.19 3.54
N TYR A 85 -13.87 6.78 2.27
CA TYR A 85 -13.75 5.37 1.90
C TYR A 85 -12.50 4.70 2.50
N TYR A 86 -11.36 5.40 2.46
CA TYR A 86 -10.11 4.87 3.02
C TYR A 86 -10.19 4.56 4.51
N THR A 87 -10.89 5.39 5.31
CA THR A 87 -10.95 5.25 6.77
C THR A 87 -11.65 3.99 7.26
N GLN A 88 -12.46 3.36 6.42
CA GLN A 88 -13.19 2.11 6.70
C GLN A 88 -12.77 0.96 5.78
N ASP A 89 -11.54 1.02 5.28
CA ASP A 89 -10.93 -0.04 4.47
C ASP A 89 -11.62 -0.33 3.12
N TYR A 90 -12.50 0.59 2.65
CA TYR A 90 -13.07 0.53 1.29
C TYR A 90 -12.03 0.99 0.26
N TYR A 91 -10.89 0.29 0.21
CA TYR A 91 -9.73 0.69 -0.60
C TYR A 91 -10.02 0.74 -2.09
N ALA A 92 -10.90 -0.12 -2.61
CA ALA A 92 -11.24 -0.12 -4.02
C ALA A 92 -11.98 1.16 -4.42
N ASP A 93 -12.94 1.60 -3.59
CA ASP A 93 -13.69 2.83 -3.80
C ASP A 93 -12.81 4.07 -3.60
N ALA A 94 -11.97 4.07 -2.57
CA ALA A 94 -10.98 5.12 -2.34
C ALA A 94 -10.05 5.29 -3.55
N ILE A 95 -9.54 4.19 -4.11
CA ILE A 95 -8.68 4.20 -5.30
C ILE A 95 -9.43 4.77 -6.51
N ALA A 96 -10.69 4.38 -6.73
CA ALA A 96 -11.49 4.87 -7.84
C ALA A 96 -11.68 6.40 -7.75
N GLU A 97 -12.05 6.91 -6.58
CA GLU A 97 -12.19 8.35 -6.33
C GLU A 97 -10.86 9.10 -6.47
N LEU A 98 -9.76 8.56 -5.98
CA LEU A 98 -8.44 9.16 -6.13
C LEU A 98 -7.96 9.21 -7.58
N GLN A 99 -8.23 8.16 -8.36
CA GLN A 99 -7.95 8.17 -9.81
C GLN A 99 -8.76 9.24 -10.52
N ARG A 100 -10.04 9.40 -10.16
CA ARG A 100 -10.91 10.44 -10.67
C ARG A 100 -10.38 11.82 -10.29
N PHE A 101 -10.02 12.03 -9.01
CA PHE A 101 -9.43 13.28 -8.52
C PHE A 101 -8.16 13.66 -9.30
N ILE A 102 -7.22 12.75 -9.45
CA ILE A 102 -5.95 12.99 -10.16
C ILE A 102 -6.20 13.38 -11.62
N LYS A 103 -7.22 12.79 -12.25
CA LYS A 103 -7.59 13.08 -13.64
C LYS A 103 -8.25 14.44 -13.79
N ILE A 104 -9.15 14.83 -12.86
CA ILE A 104 -9.92 16.07 -12.95
C ILE A 104 -9.11 17.27 -12.44
N TYR A 105 -8.30 17.07 -11.38
CA TYR A 105 -7.55 18.13 -10.70
C TYR A 105 -6.01 17.95 -10.77
N PRO A 106 -5.41 17.82 -11.96
CA PRO A 106 -4.01 17.44 -12.12
C PRO A 106 -2.99 18.48 -11.63
N LYS A 107 -3.44 19.71 -11.34
CA LYS A 107 -2.61 20.80 -10.82
C LYS A 107 -2.96 21.21 -9.39
N HIS A 108 -3.79 20.43 -8.71
CA HIS A 108 -4.21 20.78 -7.36
C HIS A 108 -3.04 20.65 -6.37
N LYS A 109 -2.97 21.56 -5.38
CA LYS A 109 -1.89 21.59 -4.37
C LYS A 109 -1.74 20.28 -3.57
N ASN A 110 -2.83 19.55 -3.34
CA ASN A 110 -2.84 18.28 -2.60
C ASN A 110 -2.71 17.05 -3.53
N LEU A 111 -2.19 17.21 -4.74
CA LEU A 111 -2.01 16.09 -5.67
C LEU A 111 -1.04 15.06 -5.11
N ASN A 112 0.01 15.49 -4.40
CA ASN A 112 0.95 14.63 -3.68
C ASN A 112 0.24 13.74 -2.64
N TYR A 113 -0.68 14.32 -1.87
CA TYR A 113 -1.50 13.58 -0.91
C TYR A 113 -2.44 12.57 -1.58
N ALA A 114 -3.09 12.96 -2.69
CA ALA A 114 -3.95 12.05 -3.44
C ALA A 114 -3.18 10.82 -3.94
N TYR A 115 -1.98 11.01 -4.52
CA TYR A 115 -1.11 9.89 -4.90
C TYR A 115 -0.70 9.06 -3.70
N TYR A 116 -0.37 9.70 -2.57
CA TYR A 116 0.03 8.99 -1.37
C TYR A 116 -1.10 8.12 -0.81
N LEU A 117 -2.30 8.68 -0.66
CA LEU A 117 -3.46 7.93 -0.18
C LEU A 117 -3.80 6.76 -1.11
N MET A 118 -3.70 6.96 -2.44
CA MET A 118 -3.88 5.89 -3.42
C MET A 118 -2.81 4.79 -3.30
N ALA A 119 -1.54 5.18 -3.10
CA ALA A 119 -0.45 4.23 -2.92
C ALA A 119 -0.61 3.39 -1.64
N VAL A 120 -1.02 4.04 -0.53
CA VAL A 120 -1.30 3.34 0.73
C VAL A 120 -2.52 2.44 0.58
N SER A 121 -3.57 2.87 -0.12
CA SER A 121 -4.75 2.03 -0.39
C SER A 121 -4.39 0.76 -1.17
N TYR A 122 -3.51 0.84 -2.17
CA TYR A 122 -2.97 -0.35 -2.84
C TYR A 122 -2.11 -1.21 -1.89
N TYR A 123 -1.31 -0.57 -1.04
CA TYR A 123 -0.44 -1.28 -0.10
C TYR A 123 -1.23 -2.07 0.94
N GLN A 124 -2.32 -1.50 1.47
CA GLN A 124 -3.18 -2.16 2.44
C GLN A 124 -3.96 -3.37 1.86
N GLN A 125 -4.15 -3.41 0.55
CA GLN A 125 -4.76 -4.56 -0.13
C GLN A 125 -3.81 -5.76 -0.31
N ILE A 126 -2.59 -5.70 0.19
CA ILE A 126 -1.64 -6.82 0.14
C ILE A 126 -2.02 -7.85 1.20
N VAL A 127 -2.79 -8.86 0.81
CA VAL A 127 -3.24 -9.94 1.71
C VAL A 127 -2.26 -11.10 1.75
N ASP A 128 -1.71 -11.50 0.58
CA ASP A 128 -0.76 -12.61 0.46
C ASP A 128 0.27 -12.28 -0.64
N GLU A 129 1.46 -11.91 -0.20
CA GLU A 129 2.58 -11.56 -1.09
C GLU A 129 3.01 -12.70 -2.02
N LYS A 130 2.61 -13.94 -1.70
CA LYS A 130 2.94 -15.11 -2.54
C LYS A 130 1.97 -15.33 -3.69
N LYS A 131 0.72 -14.88 -3.55
CA LYS A 131 -0.34 -15.16 -4.51
C LYS A 131 -0.61 -14.00 -5.45
N ASP A 132 -0.92 -12.81 -4.92
CA ASP A 132 -1.28 -11.65 -5.73
C ASP A 132 -0.20 -10.57 -5.69
N LEU A 133 0.35 -10.28 -6.87
CA LEU A 133 1.34 -9.21 -7.05
C LEU A 133 0.74 -7.91 -7.63
N GLN A 134 -0.54 -7.89 -7.98
CA GLN A 134 -1.12 -6.73 -8.66
C GLN A 134 -1.12 -5.51 -7.74
N SER A 135 -1.63 -5.65 -6.52
CA SER A 135 -1.68 -4.58 -5.53
C SER A 135 -0.27 -4.11 -5.15
N ILE A 136 0.68 -5.04 -4.97
CA ILE A 136 2.08 -4.72 -4.68
C ILE A 136 2.71 -3.89 -5.81
N LYS A 137 2.53 -4.31 -7.08
CA LYS A 137 3.08 -3.60 -8.24
C LYS A 137 2.47 -2.21 -8.38
N LYS A 138 1.16 -2.07 -8.19
CA LYS A 138 0.47 -0.77 -8.23
C LYS A 138 0.92 0.14 -7.10
N ALA A 139 1.07 -0.39 -5.88
CA ALA A 139 1.63 0.36 -4.75
C ALA A 139 3.05 0.86 -5.07
N LYS A 140 3.95 -0.04 -5.53
CA LYS A 140 5.32 0.32 -5.94
C LYS A 140 5.33 1.43 -6.98
N GLN A 141 4.52 1.29 -8.04
CA GLN A 141 4.43 2.27 -9.11
C GLN A 141 3.96 3.64 -8.59
N THR A 142 2.92 3.65 -7.74
CA THR A 142 2.33 4.88 -7.22
C THR A 142 3.26 5.58 -6.22
N PHE A 143 3.89 4.84 -5.30
CA PHE A 143 4.93 5.41 -4.41
C PHE A 143 6.12 5.97 -5.20
N SER A 144 6.54 5.30 -6.29
CA SER A 144 7.62 5.80 -7.15
C SER A 144 7.27 7.12 -7.83
N ILE A 145 6.00 7.34 -8.18
CA ILE A 145 5.51 8.63 -8.71
C ILE A 145 5.72 9.73 -7.67
N ILE A 146 5.41 9.47 -6.40
CA ILE A 146 5.56 10.46 -5.32
C ILE A 146 7.02 10.85 -5.13
N VAL A 147 7.91 9.86 -5.02
CA VAL A 147 9.35 10.10 -4.81
C VAL A 147 9.96 10.89 -5.97
N ARG A 148 9.52 10.62 -7.21
CA ARG A 148 10.04 11.26 -8.41
C ARG A 148 9.47 12.65 -8.64
N ASN A 149 8.14 12.82 -8.50
CA ASN A 149 7.45 14.04 -8.89
C ASN A 149 7.28 15.03 -7.72
N PHE A 150 7.33 14.55 -6.48
CA PHE A 150 7.13 15.35 -5.26
C PHE A 150 8.24 15.10 -4.21
N PRO A 151 9.53 15.17 -4.58
CA PRO A 151 10.65 14.74 -3.73
C PRO A 151 10.75 15.50 -2.40
N ASN A 152 10.24 16.72 -2.35
CA ASN A 152 10.28 17.60 -1.17
C ASN A 152 9.00 17.54 -0.33
N SER A 153 8.05 16.65 -0.64
CA SER A 153 6.85 16.48 0.17
C SER A 153 7.12 15.58 1.36
N ASP A 154 6.38 15.78 2.45
CA ASP A 154 6.45 14.93 3.64
C ASP A 154 6.14 13.45 3.30
N TYR A 155 5.31 13.24 2.27
CA TYR A 155 4.95 11.91 1.77
C TYR A 155 6.09 11.19 1.04
N ALA A 156 7.09 11.92 0.53
CA ALA A 156 8.19 11.32 -0.23
C ALA A 156 9.11 10.47 0.66
N LEU A 157 9.32 10.88 1.91
CA LEU A 157 10.16 10.13 2.86
C LEU A 157 9.50 8.79 3.23
N ASP A 158 8.22 8.81 3.60
CA ASP A 158 7.48 7.58 3.90
C ASP A 158 7.35 6.69 2.66
N SER A 159 7.12 7.29 1.48
CA SER A 159 7.08 6.55 0.21
C SER A 159 8.39 5.81 -0.07
N LYS A 160 9.56 6.40 0.20
CA LYS A 160 10.85 5.72 0.09
C LYS A 160 10.95 4.52 1.03
N TYR A 161 10.51 4.69 2.27
CA TYR A 161 10.48 3.59 3.24
C TYR A 161 9.55 2.46 2.80
N LYS A 162 8.34 2.78 2.36
CA LYS A 162 7.38 1.80 1.81
C LYS A 162 7.91 1.08 0.57
N LEU A 163 8.63 1.79 -0.32
CA LEU A 163 9.28 1.19 -1.49
C LEU A 163 10.33 0.15 -1.08
N ASN A 164 11.11 0.41 -0.05
CA ASN A 164 12.08 -0.57 0.46
C ASN A 164 11.38 -1.82 0.98
N LEU A 165 10.31 -1.68 1.78
CA LEU A 165 9.52 -2.82 2.25
C LEU A 165 8.90 -3.62 1.09
N ILE A 166 8.38 -2.93 0.08
CA ILE A 166 7.83 -3.57 -1.12
C ILE A 166 8.93 -4.33 -1.89
N ASN A 167 10.12 -3.75 -2.01
CA ASN A 167 11.25 -4.42 -2.67
C ASN A 167 11.67 -5.68 -1.90
N ASP A 168 11.69 -5.64 -0.56
CA ASP A 168 11.95 -6.82 0.26
C ASP A 168 10.91 -7.93 0.03
N ILE A 169 9.62 -7.59 -0.04
CA ILE A 169 8.55 -8.54 -0.34
C ILE A 169 8.75 -9.17 -1.72
N LEU A 170 9.03 -8.36 -2.75
CA LEU A 170 9.23 -8.83 -4.12
C LEU A 170 10.49 -9.71 -4.23
N ALA A 171 11.60 -9.29 -3.62
CA ALA A 171 12.83 -10.08 -3.54
C ALA A 171 12.62 -11.41 -2.81
N SER A 172 11.90 -11.40 -1.70
CA SER A 172 11.53 -12.62 -0.94
C SER A 172 10.81 -13.62 -1.83
N LYS A 173 9.86 -13.16 -2.65
CA LYS A 173 9.13 -14.02 -3.59
C LYS A 173 10.04 -14.62 -4.64
N GLU A 174 10.89 -13.81 -5.27
CA GLU A 174 11.85 -14.31 -6.25
C GLU A 174 12.82 -15.34 -5.63
N MET A 175 13.29 -15.08 -4.40
CA MET A 175 14.12 -16.02 -3.65
C MET A 175 13.39 -17.32 -3.33
N TYR A 176 12.13 -17.25 -2.92
CA TYR A 176 11.32 -18.44 -2.65
C TYR A 176 11.21 -19.34 -3.90
N ILE A 177 10.88 -18.75 -5.05
CA ILE A 177 10.77 -19.46 -6.34
C ILE A 177 12.15 -19.97 -6.78
N GLY A 178 13.20 -19.17 -6.62
CA GLY A 178 14.57 -19.53 -6.95
C GLY A 178 15.06 -20.73 -6.17
N ARG A 179 14.83 -20.74 -4.84
CA ARG A 179 15.17 -21.89 -3.96
C ARG A 179 14.41 -23.15 -4.36
N TYR A 180 13.14 -23.05 -4.67
CA TYR A 180 12.35 -24.18 -5.16
C TYR A 180 12.95 -24.80 -6.42
N TYR A 181 13.29 -23.99 -7.43
CA TYR A 181 13.93 -24.51 -8.64
C TYR A 181 15.32 -25.07 -8.38
N PHE A 182 16.08 -24.45 -7.48
CA PHE A 182 17.40 -24.92 -7.06
C PHE A 182 17.32 -26.34 -6.42
N GLU A 183 16.39 -26.56 -5.49
CA GLU A 183 16.16 -27.87 -4.87
C GLU A 183 15.74 -28.95 -5.88
N LYS A 184 14.98 -28.55 -6.90
CA LYS A 184 14.57 -29.41 -8.00
C LYS A 184 15.66 -29.58 -9.06
N LYS A 185 16.86 -29.02 -8.87
CA LYS A 185 18.00 -29.04 -9.81
C LYS A 185 17.66 -28.44 -11.18
N LYS A 186 16.67 -27.55 -11.22
CA LYS A 186 16.30 -26.79 -12.42
C LYS A 186 17.11 -25.50 -12.46
N TRP A 187 18.36 -25.59 -12.95
CA TRP A 187 19.36 -24.54 -12.80
C TRP A 187 19.02 -23.25 -13.52
N ILE A 188 18.58 -23.30 -14.78
CA ILE A 188 18.28 -22.10 -15.57
C ILE A 188 17.14 -21.26 -14.96
N PRO A 189 15.97 -21.83 -14.62
CA PRO A 189 14.96 -21.07 -13.90
C PRO A 189 15.44 -20.52 -12.57
N ALA A 190 16.27 -21.25 -11.78
CA ALA A 190 16.83 -20.79 -10.53
C ALA A 190 17.75 -19.56 -10.74
N ILE A 191 18.66 -19.64 -11.72
CA ILE A 191 19.55 -18.51 -12.08
C ILE A 191 18.74 -17.27 -12.41
N ASN A 192 17.69 -17.39 -13.24
CA ASN A 192 16.87 -16.23 -13.62
C ASN A 192 16.24 -15.56 -12.40
N ARG A 193 15.72 -16.34 -11.44
CA ARG A 193 15.12 -15.79 -10.23
C ARG A 193 16.14 -15.11 -9.32
N PHE A 194 17.29 -15.74 -9.08
CA PHE A 194 18.34 -15.13 -8.27
C PHE A 194 18.95 -13.89 -8.93
N ARG A 195 19.07 -13.89 -10.28
CA ARG A 195 19.51 -12.69 -11.01
C ARG A 195 18.51 -11.54 -10.87
N THR A 196 17.21 -11.81 -10.97
CA THR A 196 16.19 -10.76 -10.74
C THR A 196 16.38 -10.09 -9.37
N VAL A 197 16.74 -10.87 -8.31
CA VAL A 197 17.02 -10.27 -6.99
C VAL A 197 18.25 -9.36 -7.03
N VAL A 198 19.33 -9.80 -7.67
CA VAL A 198 20.58 -9.02 -7.76
C VAL A 198 20.42 -7.79 -8.64
N ASP A 199 19.67 -7.91 -9.74
CA ASP A 199 19.58 -6.85 -10.76
C ASP A 199 18.49 -5.81 -10.42
N GLU A 200 17.36 -6.23 -9.81
CA GLU A 200 16.20 -5.35 -9.57
C GLU A 200 15.97 -4.99 -8.08
N TYR A 201 16.54 -5.77 -7.16
CA TYR A 201 16.32 -5.64 -5.71
C TYR A 201 17.65 -5.64 -4.92
N GLU A 202 18.68 -5.02 -5.48
CA GLU A 202 20.06 -5.02 -4.95
C GLU A 202 20.21 -4.49 -3.51
N THR A 203 19.29 -3.62 -3.06
CA THR A 203 19.32 -3.02 -1.72
C THR A 203 18.63 -3.85 -0.66
N THR A 204 18.07 -5.01 -1.02
CA THR A 204 17.33 -5.86 -0.10
C THR A 204 18.24 -6.81 0.70
N ILE A 205 17.74 -7.27 1.83
CA ILE A 205 18.43 -8.27 2.67
C ILE A 205 18.66 -9.63 1.97
N TYR A 206 18.04 -9.84 0.82
CA TYR A 206 18.11 -11.09 0.06
C TYR A 206 19.26 -11.12 -0.96
N THR A 207 19.86 -9.98 -1.26
CA THR A 207 20.90 -9.84 -2.30
C THR A 207 22.13 -10.69 -2.01
N GLU A 208 22.57 -10.73 -0.76
CA GLU A 208 23.72 -11.55 -0.35
C GLU A 208 23.48 -13.05 -0.60
N GLU A 209 22.31 -13.56 -0.22
CA GLU A 209 21.95 -14.95 -0.47
C GLU A 209 21.81 -15.22 -1.98
N ALA A 210 21.18 -14.32 -2.73
CA ALA A 210 21.03 -14.47 -4.17
C ALA A 210 22.36 -14.58 -4.90
N LEU A 211 23.33 -13.72 -4.54
CA LEU A 211 24.70 -13.78 -5.05
C LEU A 211 25.37 -15.13 -4.73
N HIS A 212 25.25 -15.61 -3.48
CA HIS A 212 25.76 -16.91 -3.08
C HIS A 212 25.12 -18.07 -3.87
N ARG A 213 23.79 -18.06 -4.05
CA ARG A 213 23.10 -19.07 -4.85
C ARG A 213 23.53 -19.07 -6.31
N LEU A 214 23.82 -17.92 -6.89
CA LEU A 214 24.40 -17.84 -8.23
C LEU A 214 25.80 -18.47 -8.28
N VAL A 215 26.63 -18.24 -7.25
CA VAL A 215 27.93 -18.91 -7.15
C VAL A 215 27.76 -20.44 -7.16
N GLU A 216 26.87 -20.97 -6.32
CA GLU A 216 26.64 -22.42 -6.21
C GLU A 216 26.14 -23.02 -7.53
N VAL A 217 25.18 -22.37 -8.20
CA VAL A 217 24.60 -22.88 -9.45
C VAL A 217 25.60 -22.85 -10.59
N TYR A 218 26.29 -21.72 -10.80
CA TYR A 218 27.27 -21.61 -11.86
C TYR A 218 28.46 -22.56 -11.67
N TYR A 219 28.90 -22.72 -10.42
CA TYR A 219 29.96 -23.69 -10.10
C TYR A 219 29.51 -25.14 -10.39
N THR A 220 28.27 -25.47 -10.01
CA THR A 220 27.69 -26.81 -10.25
C THR A 220 27.57 -27.10 -11.75
N LEU A 221 27.32 -26.11 -12.58
CA LEU A 221 27.27 -26.19 -14.03
C LEU A 221 28.65 -26.23 -14.72
N GLY A 222 29.74 -26.11 -13.95
CA GLY A 222 31.10 -26.03 -14.46
C GLY A 222 31.48 -24.64 -15.03
N LEU A 223 30.61 -23.66 -14.90
CA LEU A 223 30.86 -22.29 -15.34
C LEU A 223 31.64 -21.50 -14.26
N VAL A 224 32.87 -21.93 -14.02
CA VAL A 224 33.70 -21.49 -12.89
C VAL A 224 33.97 -19.99 -12.91
N GLU A 225 34.20 -19.41 -14.10
CA GLU A 225 34.50 -17.99 -14.23
C GLU A 225 33.26 -17.13 -13.89
N GLU A 226 32.06 -17.52 -14.31
CA GLU A 226 30.85 -16.84 -13.91
C GLU A 226 30.60 -16.97 -12.37
N ALA A 227 30.85 -18.16 -11.79
CA ALA A 227 30.78 -18.33 -10.36
C ALA A 227 31.75 -17.41 -9.62
N LYS A 228 32.98 -17.27 -10.08
CA LYS A 228 33.98 -16.35 -9.52
C LYS A 228 33.56 -14.89 -9.60
N LYS A 229 32.88 -14.50 -10.68
CA LYS A 229 32.36 -13.13 -10.86
C LYS A 229 31.38 -12.77 -9.75
N TYR A 230 30.39 -13.59 -9.48
CA TYR A 230 29.43 -13.36 -8.39
C TYR A 230 30.08 -13.47 -7.00
N ALA A 231 31.05 -14.37 -6.80
CA ALA A 231 31.79 -14.45 -5.56
C ALA A 231 32.63 -13.21 -5.29
N LYS A 232 33.24 -12.61 -6.34
CA LYS A 232 33.97 -11.33 -6.22
C LYS A 232 33.01 -10.19 -5.87
N LEU A 233 31.85 -10.12 -6.49
CA LEU A 233 30.83 -9.10 -6.21
C LEU A 233 30.34 -9.20 -4.75
N LEU A 234 30.09 -10.43 -4.27
CA LEU A 234 29.74 -10.68 -2.88
C LEU A 234 30.87 -10.29 -1.93
N GLY A 235 32.14 -10.63 -2.26
CA GLY A 235 33.31 -10.27 -1.47
C GLY A 235 33.60 -8.77 -1.44
N TYR A 236 33.34 -8.06 -2.52
CA TYR A 236 33.52 -6.62 -2.60
C TYR A 236 32.52 -5.85 -1.71
N ASN A 237 31.25 -6.23 -1.77
CA ASN A 237 30.19 -5.49 -1.08
C ASN A 237 29.87 -6.01 0.33
N TYR A 238 30.12 -7.31 0.63
CA TYR A 238 29.60 -7.99 1.82
C TYR A 238 30.64 -8.90 2.48
N GLN A 239 31.85 -8.39 2.75
CA GLN A 239 33.00 -9.17 3.26
C GLN A 239 32.75 -9.91 4.58
N SER A 240 31.92 -9.36 5.47
CA SER A 240 31.61 -9.96 6.79
C SER A 240 30.40 -10.89 6.75
N SER A 241 29.81 -11.11 5.60
CA SER A 241 28.61 -11.90 5.42
C SER A 241 28.89 -13.41 5.56
N ARG A 242 27.98 -14.12 6.21
CA ARG A 242 28.03 -15.60 6.21
C ARG A 242 27.95 -16.19 4.79
N TRP A 243 27.31 -15.50 3.87
CA TRP A 243 27.18 -15.92 2.48
C TRP A 243 28.49 -15.79 1.72
N TYR A 244 29.29 -14.78 2.05
CA TYR A 244 30.65 -14.65 1.52
C TYR A 244 31.51 -15.84 1.96
N GLU A 245 31.51 -16.19 3.25
CA GLU A 245 32.25 -17.35 3.74
C GLU A 245 31.82 -18.66 3.07
N GLN A 246 30.51 -18.83 2.86
CA GLN A 246 29.99 -20.00 2.16
C GLN A 246 30.44 -20.05 0.71
N SER A 247 30.38 -18.91 -0.01
CA SER A 247 30.86 -18.80 -1.39
C SER A 247 32.35 -19.09 -1.51
N TYR A 248 33.16 -18.60 -0.56
CA TYR A 248 34.59 -18.93 -0.49
C TYR A 248 34.81 -20.43 -0.34
N SER A 249 34.00 -21.10 0.46
CA SER A 249 34.10 -22.55 0.69
C SER A 249 33.75 -23.40 -0.56
N VAL A 250 33.01 -22.84 -1.54
CA VAL A 250 32.74 -23.52 -2.81
C VAL A 250 34.01 -23.76 -3.61
N PHE A 251 34.96 -22.81 -3.59
CA PHE A 251 36.21 -22.89 -4.33
C PHE A 251 37.37 -23.49 -3.52
N ASN A 252 37.20 -23.66 -2.20
CA ASN A 252 38.29 -24.09 -1.32
C ASN A 252 37.87 -25.27 -0.43
N GLU A 253 38.15 -26.49 -0.87
CA GLU A 253 37.82 -27.71 -0.12
C GLU A 253 38.52 -27.80 1.24
N LYS A 254 39.74 -27.29 1.38
CA LYS A 254 40.47 -27.28 2.69
C LYS A 254 39.68 -26.44 3.71
N TYR A 255 39.23 -25.26 3.31
CA TYR A 255 38.42 -24.38 4.17
C TYR A 255 37.10 -25.04 4.58
N LYS A 256 36.45 -25.73 3.66
CA LYS A 256 35.21 -26.49 3.91
C LYS A 256 35.42 -27.60 4.97
N LYS A 257 36.56 -28.32 4.93
CA LYS A 257 36.92 -29.34 5.90
C LYS A 257 37.20 -28.75 7.29
N ILE A 258 37.95 -27.64 7.37
CA ILE A 258 38.26 -26.93 8.64
C ILE A 258 36.95 -26.46 9.30
N LYS A 259 36.08 -25.79 8.55
CA LYS A 259 34.80 -25.27 9.08
C LYS A 259 33.87 -26.41 9.55
N LYS A 260 33.88 -27.57 8.87
CA LYS A 260 33.10 -28.74 9.31
C LYS A 260 33.60 -29.31 10.64
N ASN A 261 34.92 -29.32 10.86
CA ASN A 261 35.52 -29.75 12.12
C ASN A 261 35.20 -28.80 13.27
N ASP A 262 35.36 -27.49 13.06
CA ASP A 262 35.00 -26.45 14.05
C ASP A 262 33.52 -26.50 14.46
N LEU A 263 32.62 -26.73 13.51
CA LEU A 263 31.20 -26.90 13.79
C LEU A 263 30.89 -28.18 14.57
N SER A 264 31.62 -29.26 14.30
CA SER A 264 31.50 -30.52 15.05
C SER A 264 31.98 -30.35 16.50
N ASP A 265 33.06 -29.63 16.69
CA ASP A 265 33.64 -29.36 18.03
C ASP A 265 32.74 -28.40 18.83
N LYS A 266 32.20 -27.37 18.22
CA LYS A 266 31.19 -26.48 18.84
C LYS A 266 29.90 -27.23 19.23
N LYS A 267 29.43 -28.17 18.38
CA LYS A 267 28.28 -29.03 18.72
C LYS A 267 28.59 -29.98 19.86
N ARG A 268 29.81 -30.55 19.90
CA ARG A 268 30.28 -31.41 20.95
C ARG A 268 30.41 -30.66 22.29
N SER A 269 31.00 -29.48 22.28
CA SER A 269 31.10 -28.60 23.45
C SER A 269 29.74 -28.20 23.99
N ARG A 270 28.77 -27.85 23.12
CA ARG A 270 27.40 -27.54 23.54
C ARG A 270 26.65 -28.74 24.12
N LYS A 271 26.89 -29.95 23.61
CA LYS A 271 26.32 -31.18 24.20
C LYS A 271 26.91 -31.45 25.58
N ILE A 272 28.23 -31.26 25.76
CA ILE A 272 28.92 -31.39 27.03
C ILE A 272 28.38 -30.38 28.03
N LEU A 273 28.27 -29.09 27.65
CA LEU A 273 27.71 -28.06 28.51
C LEU A 273 26.26 -28.33 28.93
N LYS A 274 25.42 -28.83 28.02
CA LYS A 274 24.04 -29.24 28.35
C LYS A 274 24.02 -30.40 29.35
N LYS A 275 24.93 -31.38 29.20
CA LYS A 275 25.05 -32.52 30.10
C LYS A 275 25.56 -32.08 31.47
N PHE A 276 26.51 -31.15 31.54
CA PHE A 276 26.94 -30.55 32.81
C PHE A 276 25.79 -29.79 33.49
N LYS A 277 25.06 -28.95 32.77
CA LYS A 277 23.94 -28.21 33.33
C LYS A 277 22.86 -29.12 33.90
N SER A 278 22.52 -30.21 33.22
CA SER A 278 21.55 -31.20 33.72
C SER A 278 22.00 -31.94 34.96
N LEU A 279 23.31 -32.15 35.16
CA LEU A 279 23.88 -32.74 36.40
C LEU A 279 23.74 -31.77 37.58
N PHE A 280 24.03 -30.50 37.39
CA PHE A 280 23.87 -29.47 38.43
C PHE A 280 22.39 -29.24 38.82
N ASP A 281 21.48 -29.23 37.84
CA ASP A 281 20.04 -29.11 38.09
C ASP A 281 19.48 -30.34 38.85
N TRP A 282 20.07 -31.55 38.65
CA TRP A 282 19.70 -32.76 39.38
C TRP A 282 20.17 -32.73 40.83
N ASP A 283 21.39 -32.21 41.11
CA ASP A 283 21.90 -32.04 42.46
C ASP A 283 21.15 -30.95 43.26
N ALA A 284 20.68 -29.92 42.59
CA ALA A 284 19.84 -28.89 43.20
C ALA A 284 18.45 -29.44 43.60
N LYS A 285 17.84 -30.28 42.77
CA LYS A 285 16.58 -30.98 43.08
C LYS A 285 16.73 -31.97 44.23
N LYS A 286 17.87 -32.68 44.35
CA LYS A 286 18.13 -33.66 45.41
C LYS A 286 18.40 -33.00 46.77
N ARG A 287 18.92 -31.79 46.79
CA ARG A 287 19.07 -30.98 48.03
C ARG A 287 17.73 -30.48 48.56
N ASN A 288 16.82 -30.05 47.71
CA ASN A 288 15.52 -29.56 48.13
C ASN A 288 14.52 -30.66 48.54
N SER A 289 14.79 -31.95 48.19
CA SER A 289 13.97 -33.09 48.62
C SER A 289 14.41 -33.70 49.95
N LYS A 290 15.51 -33.20 50.58
CA LYS A 290 16.01 -33.70 51.90
C LYS A 290 15.69 -32.73 53.07
N THR A 291 14.95 -31.64 52.79
CA THR A 291 14.57 -30.61 53.78
C THR A 291 13.05 -30.55 53.96
N ILE A 292 12.34 -31.67 53.87
CA ILE A 292 10.96 -31.85 54.31
C ILE A 292 10.92 -33.05 55.28
#